data_ff08cada1b2b8d905cac98dbb8862dbf
#
_entry.id   ff08cada1b2b8d905cac98dbb8862dbf
#
_cell.length_a   1.000
_cell.length_b   1.000
_cell.length_c   1.000
_cell.angle_alpha   90.00
_cell.angle_beta   90.00
_cell.angle_gamma   90.00
#
_symmetry.space_group_name_H-M   'P 1'
#
loop_
_entity.id
_entity.type
_entity.pdbx_description
1 polymer ?
#
loop_
_entity_poly.entity_id
_entity_poly.type
_entity_poly.pdbx_seq_one_letter_code
_entity_poly.pdbx_strand_id
1 'polypeptide(L)'
;MTAYSFSNYIEKEDYRGAIDFYVKEYLKNSAYVIKIATKEFVHKLNRKKYKGLKWNLDFLIFAVLNISEESDLSFLLESYCRYLNVVPIKGLLDIFKYEDRTKVERFLALIVQNDFLRHTTFVENTREVLDQLQVIIQYLIKMETPFKEEYLHWQQSLSEEMIAYEGRRKVDESKIYANKQAIIKYELEDARRLYEQYSSQSKLQHGKYIYIILDKLEHISNEDIKNVWSNGVHFTDNSLKEISYQLYDKIRYKFLKSKFGLGTYLSTRIRHGVFEGHIRSVFDEISLVLNMENERYVPIPYWKNRFALTDEENEILMNELERFSVKVDKCISYFKSNVLQIRLNEEDKGEFNYILSDDKICMDVLKVYNQSDSFEAFCEKLMYTMCEVTEANLMRVRTIIKGEFMKTLRSALDELLPVTDKISNQSFKNYFIKSLSDCRSQLERCITNVSEWFHMQDTKFDDFEFAKQLDIVWDISCKMHPSVNCKMNAQCVKNLWIKGEYCIHISDLLRIFITNMMQHSKMQPNRDFSINVNIENEDTLRIVFINECDGNAEELNSKFAKLLSSEERLQKEGGSGLVKARKIVRYDLGCLDNEVCIHVDGNICKSDITISLKNLLANGKKNITC
;
A
#
# COMPACT_ATOMS: atom_id res chain seq x y z
N MET A 1 34.77 33.59 -25.39
CA MET A 1 33.81 34.72 -25.25
C MET A 1 32.69 34.42 -24.26
N THR A 2 31.91 33.38 -24.43
CA THR A 2 30.70 33.10 -23.61
C THR A 2 30.97 32.96 -22.10
N ALA A 3 31.98 32.18 -21.68
CA ALA A 3 32.38 32.07 -20.28
C ALA A 3 32.89 33.40 -19.70
N TYR A 4 33.65 34.15 -20.48
CA TYR A 4 34.13 35.49 -20.10
C TYR A 4 32.98 36.50 -19.89
N SER A 5 31.98 36.45 -20.77
CA SER A 5 30.81 37.33 -20.65
C SER A 5 30.00 37.00 -19.38
N PHE A 6 29.83 35.72 -19.04
CA PHE A 6 29.17 35.30 -17.80
C PHE A 6 29.94 35.77 -16.57
N SER A 7 31.27 35.57 -16.53
CA SER A 7 32.11 36.03 -15.42
C SER A 7 32.07 37.56 -15.22
N ASN A 8 32.01 38.31 -16.33
CA ASN A 8 31.90 39.77 -16.27
C ASN A 8 30.59 40.25 -15.62
N TYR A 9 29.47 39.54 -15.84
CA TYR A 9 28.22 39.85 -15.11
C TYR A 9 28.35 39.57 -13.61
N ILE A 10 29.03 38.52 -13.23
CA ILE A 10 29.26 38.16 -11.82
C ILE A 10 30.16 39.15 -11.12
N GLU A 11 31.25 39.61 -11.78
CA GLU A 11 32.18 40.60 -11.26
C GLU A 11 31.49 41.96 -11.03
N LYS A 12 30.50 42.30 -11.89
CA LYS A 12 29.68 43.50 -11.75
C LYS A 12 28.51 43.35 -10.77
N GLU A 13 28.38 42.20 -10.11
CA GLU A 13 27.27 41.83 -9.23
C GLU A 13 25.89 41.90 -9.92
N ASP A 14 25.87 41.89 -11.26
CA ASP A 14 24.65 41.77 -12.06
C ASP A 14 24.22 40.30 -12.21
N TYR A 15 23.72 39.75 -11.12
CA TYR A 15 23.31 38.33 -11.05
C TYR A 15 22.14 38.05 -11.97
N ARG A 16 21.25 39.00 -12.20
CA ARG A 16 20.13 38.89 -13.12
C ARG A 16 20.62 38.79 -14.55
N GLY A 17 21.49 39.69 -14.97
CA GLY A 17 22.09 39.63 -16.31
C GLY A 17 22.89 38.37 -16.56
N ALA A 18 23.57 37.82 -15.53
CA ALA A 18 24.26 36.54 -15.63
C ALA A 18 23.28 35.39 -15.92
N ILE A 19 22.16 35.33 -15.21
CA ILE A 19 21.12 34.29 -15.40
C ILE A 19 20.47 34.40 -16.77
N ASP A 20 20.02 35.60 -17.15
CA ASP A 20 19.38 35.85 -18.44
C ASP A 20 20.33 35.49 -19.61
N PHE A 21 21.62 35.83 -19.48
CA PHE A 21 22.64 35.45 -20.43
C PHE A 21 22.81 33.94 -20.54
N TYR A 22 22.91 33.24 -19.42
CA TYR A 22 23.06 31.78 -19.36
C TYR A 22 21.87 31.09 -20.04
N VAL A 23 20.64 31.46 -19.68
CA VAL A 23 19.42 30.86 -20.23
C VAL A 23 19.30 31.15 -21.72
N LYS A 24 19.65 32.36 -22.18
CA LYS A 24 19.67 32.70 -23.60
C LYS A 24 20.63 31.83 -24.41
N GLU A 25 21.82 31.55 -23.90
CA GLU A 25 22.77 30.65 -24.51
C GLU A 25 22.31 29.18 -24.48
N TYR A 26 21.68 28.76 -23.39
CA TYR A 26 21.08 27.43 -23.25
C TYR A 26 19.98 27.21 -24.31
N LEU A 27 19.08 28.16 -24.47
CA LEU A 27 17.97 28.07 -25.45
C LEU A 27 18.42 28.04 -26.89
N LYS A 28 19.62 28.55 -27.18
CA LYS A 28 20.25 28.46 -28.50
C LYS A 28 20.92 27.09 -28.76
N ASN A 29 20.83 26.13 -27.83
CA ASN A 29 21.58 24.88 -27.85
C ASN A 29 23.11 25.08 -28.04
N SER A 30 23.66 26.16 -27.48
CA SER A 30 25.06 26.48 -27.59
C SER A 30 25.90 25.46 -26.79
N ALA A 31 26.79 24.73 -27.49
CA ALA A 31 27.74 23.82 -26.83
C ALA A 31 28.67 24.53 -25.81
N TYR A 32 28.72 25.86 -25.84
CA TYR A 32 29.53 26.65 -24.92
C TYR A 32 28.91 26.80 -23.52
N VAL A 33 27.61 26.48 -23.32
CA VAL A 33 26.95 26.52 -22.01
C VAL A 33 27.64 25.56 -21.04
N ILE A 34 28.05 24.39 -21.49
CA ILE A 34 28.78 23.41 -20.68
C ILE A 34 30.10 23.95 -20.11
N LYS A 35 30.68 24.96 -20.76
CA LYS A 35 31.96 25.58 -20.36
C LYS A 35 31.78 26.71 -19.33
N ILE A 36 30.55 27.10 -19.00
CA ILE A 36 30.25 28.14 -18.03
C ILE A 36 30.37 27.55 -16.62
N ALA A 37 31.31 28.04 -15.82
CA ALA A 37 31.51 27.59 -14.45
C ALA A 37 30.43 28.19 -13.52
N THR A 38 29.33 27.48 -13.32
CA THR A 38 28.19 27.94 -12.52
C THR A 38 28.28 27.58 -11.04
N LYS A 39 29.10 26.57 -10.67
CA LYS A 39 29.19 26.04 -9.29
C LYS A 39 29.50 27.12 -8.24
N GLU A 40 30.51 27.97 -8.50
CA GLU A 40 30.87 29.06 -7.58
C GLU A 40 29.78 30.13 -7.49
N PHE A 41 29.09 30.38 -8.59
CA PHE A 41 27.99 31.32 -8.64
C PHE A 41 26.78 30.81 -7.84
N VAL A 42 26.39 29.55 -7.99
CA VAL A 42 25.34 28.91 -7.20
C VAL A 42 25.65 28.96 -5.71
N HIS A 43 26.89 28.69 -5.29
CA HIS A 43 27.31 28.84 -3.87
C HIS A 43 27.20 30.29 -3.35
N LYS A 44 27.42 31.28 -4.20
CA LYS A 44 27.25 32.69 -3.84
C LYS A 44 25.79 33.11 -3.74
N LEU A 45 24.90 32.43 -4.47
CA LEU A 45 23.44 32.61 -4.38
C LEU A 45 22.92 31.93 -3.11
N ASN A 46 23.00 32.58 -1.95
CA ASN A 46 22.37 32.07 -0.75
C ASN A 46 20.85 32.33 -0.75
N ARG A 47 20.07 31.63 0.07
CA ARG A 47 18.59 31.76 0.14
C ARG A 47 18.09 33.19 0.34
N LYS A 48 18.85 34.07 0.99
CA LYS A 48 18.49 35.49 1.16
C LYS A 48 18.63 36.28 -0.13
N LYS A 49 19.59 35.94 -0.99
CA LYS A 49 19.80 36.63 -2.29
C LYS A 49 18.75 36.24 -3.32
N TYR A 50 18.15 35.04 -3.24
CA TYR A 50 17.01 34.66 -4.08
C TYR A 50 15.81 35.62 -3.93
N LYS A 51 15.60 36.21 -2.76
CA LYS A 51 14.53 37.20 -2.54
C LYS A 51 14.76 38.54 -3.27
N GLY A 52 15.98 38.86 -3.60
CA GLY A 52 16.34 40.08 -4.33
C GLY A 52 16.24 39.95 -5.85
N LEU A 53 16.27 38.71 -6.35
CA LEU A 53 16.03 38.43 -7.76
C LEU A 53 14.51 38.39 -7.97
N LYS A 54 13.98 39.27 -8.83
CA LYS A 54 12.57 39.15 -9.22
C LYS A 54 12.34 37.80 -9.83
N TRP A 55 11.45 37.04 -9.26
CA TRP A 55 11.09 35.71 -9.71
C TRP A 55 10.61 35.78 -11.15
N ASN A 56 11.35 35.16 -12.06
CA ASN A 56 11.02 35.04 -13.46
C ASN A 56 11.34 33.63 -13.95
N LEU A 57 10.90 33.32 -15.15
CA LEU A 57 11.08 32.00 -15.73
C LEU A 57 12.57 31.68 -16.00
N ASP A 58 13.40 32.67 -16.35
CA ASP A 58 14.83 32.48 -16.56
C ASP A 58 15.54 32.01 -15.30
N PHE A 59 15.17 32.57 -14.14
CA PHE A 59 15.73 32.12 -12.86
C PHE A 59 15.36 30.67 -12.55
N LEU A 60 14.12 30.24 -12.83
CA LEU A 60 13.71 28.86 -12.59
C LEU A 60 14.42 27.88 -13.54
N ILE A 61 14.53 28.22 -14.83
CA ILE A 61 15.29 27.41 -15.80
C ILE A 61 16.75 27.28 -15.36
N PHE A 62 17.39 28.38 -14.98
CA PHE A 62 18.76 28.37 -14.47
C PHE A 62 18.90 27.49 -13.24
N ALA A 63 17.97 27.59 -12.29
CA ALA A 63 17.98 26.83 -11.05
C ALA A 63 17.88 25.32 -11.32
N VAL A 64 16.93 24.87 -12.16
CA VAL A 64 16.75 23.46 -12.50
C VAL A 64 18.00 22.89 -13.19
N LEU A 65 18.68 23.66 -14.00
CA LEU A 65 19.89 23.22 -14.71
C LEU A 65 21.15 23.15 -13.84
N ASN A 66 21.19 23.89 -12.72
CA ASN A 66 22.44 24.08 -11.96
C ASN A 66 22.34 23.71 -10.48
N ILE A 67 21.16 23.50 -9.94
CA ILE A 67 20.93 23.04 -8.57
C ILE A 67 20.62 21.55 -8.59
N SER A 68 21.39 20.74 -7.89
CA SER A 68 21.24 19.29 -7.88
C SER A 68 20.30 18.78 -6.76
N GLU A 69 19.92 19.63 -5.80
CA GLU A 69 19.07 19.22 -4.69
C GLU A 69 17.58 19.42 -5.03
N GLU A 70 16.83 18.33 -5.16
CA GLU A 70 15.41 18.33 -5.51
C GLU A 70 14.56 19.10 -4.51
N SER A 71 14.90 19.08 -3.23
CA SER A 71 14.24 19.85 -2.18
C SER A 71 14.35 21.37 -2.37
N ASP A 72 15.48 21.85 -2.89
CA ASP A 72 15.68 23.26 -3.18
C ASP A 72 14.89 23.69 -4.42
N LEU A 73 14.83 22.85 -5.45
CA LEU A 73 14.01 23.07 -6.65
C LEU A 73 12.52 23.11 -6.33
N SER A 74 12.06 22.20 -5.50
CA SER A 74 10.67 22.16 -5.01
C SER A 74 10.30 23.43 -4.27
N PHE A 75 11.14 23.87 -3.36
CA PHE A 75 10.95 25.13 -2.63
C PHE A 75 10.93 26.36 -3.56
N LEU A 76 11.77 26.39 -4.59
CA LEU A 76 11.81 27.47 -5.58
C LEU A 76 10.51 27.53 -6.38
N LEU A 77 10.01 26.38 -6.86
CA LEU A 77 8.75 26.29 -7.60
C LEU A 77 7.57 26.76 -6.73
N GLU A 78 7.50 26.30 -5.49
CA GLU A 78 6.46 26.74 -4.54
C GLU A 78 6.50 28.23 -4.27
N SER A 79 7.71 28.77 -4.08
CA SER A 79 7.89 30.21 -3.84
C SER A 79 7.47 31.03 -5.05
N TYR A 80 7.73 30.55 -6.25
CA TYR A 80 7.28 31.18 -7.49
C TYR A 80 5.75 31.15 -7.64
N CYS A 81 5.11 30.03 -7.37
CA CYS A 81 3.65 29.93 -7.35
C CYS A 81 3.01 30.88 -6.33
N ARG A 82 3.59 30.97 -5.12
CA ARG A 82 3.13 31.92 -4.08
C ARG A 82 3.33 33.37 -4.50
N TYR A 83 4.45 33.70 -5.15
CA TYR A 83 4.71 35.05 -5.66
C TYR A 83 3.68 35.45 -6.71
N LEU A 84 3.32 34.55 -7.62
CA LEU A 84 2.30 34.76 -8.63
C LEU A 84 0.87 34.65 -8.11
N ASN A 85 0.69 34.20 -6.88
CA ASN A 85 -0.60 33.93 -6.24
C ASN A 85 -1.49 32.98 -7.07
N VAL A 86 -0.90 31.88 -7.55
CA VAL A 86 -1.57 30.88 -8.40
C VAL A 86 -1.61 29.50 -7.77
N VAL A 87 -2.63 28.74 -8.15
CA VAL A 87 -2.67 27.31 -7.87
C VAL A 87 -1.56 26.62 -8.68
N PRO A 88 -0.73 25.79 -8.05
CA PRO A 88 0.36 25.09 -8.72
C PRO A 88 -0.08 24.36 -9.97
N ILE A 89 0.81 24.34 -10.95
CA ILE A 89 0.72 23.80 -12.30
C ILE A 89 -0.43 24.42 -13.10
N LYS A 90 -1.71 24.17 -12.78
CA LYS A 90 -2.84 24.68 -13.56
C LYS A 90 -2.81 26.21 -13.70
N GLY A 91 -2.63 26.94 -12.60
CA GLY A 91 -2.53 28.41 -12.62
C GLY A 91 -1.26 28.92 -13.29
N LEU A 92 -0.14 28.18 -13.17
CA LEU A 92 1.08 28.51 -13.92
C LEU A 92 0.88 28.39 -15.44
N LEU A 93 0.22 27.33 -15.91
CA LEU A 93 -0.05 27.16 -17.33
C LEU A 93 -0.93 28.27 -17.90
N ASP A 94 -1.82 28.86 -17.09
CA ASP A 94 -2.63 30.01 -17.51
C ASP A 94 -1.77 31.27 -17.68
N ILE A 95 -0.80 31.50 -16.80
CA ILE A 95 0.13 32.63 -16.89
C ILE A 95 1.10 32.43 -18.06
N PHE A 96 1.58 31.21 -18.25
CA PHE A 96 2.54 30.87 -19.32
C PHE A 96 2.02 31.10 -20.74
N LYS A 97 0.72 31.28 -20.92
CA LYS A 97 0.16 31.72 -22.21
C LYS A 97 0.66 33.11 -22.65
N TYR A 98 1.15 33.91 -21.73
CA TYR A 98 1.65 35.28 -21.97
C TYR A 98 3.19 35.39 -21.92
N GLU A 99 3.88 34.27 -21.63
CA GLU A 99 5.34 34.20 -21.55
C GLU A 99 5.96 33.73 -22.89
N ASP A 100 7.28 33.86 -22.99
CA ASP A 100 8.03 33.35 -24.15
C ASP A 100 7.83 31.84 -24.33
N ARG A 101 7.27 31.46 -25.48
CA ARG A 101 6.88 30.07 -25.77
C ARG A 101 8.04 29.10 -25.66
N THR A 102 9.25 29.47 -26.11
CA THR A 102 10.43 28.60 -26.06
C THR A 102 10.92 28.39 -24.62
N LYS A 103 10.86 29.45 -23.78
CA LYS A 103 11.20 29.34 -22.37
C LYS A 103 10.22 28.46 -21.62
N VAL A 104 8.92 28.64 -21.87
CA VAL A 104 7.85 27.83 -21.26
C VAL A 104 8.01 26.36 -21.62
N GLU A 105 8.20 26.05 -22.91
CA GLU A 105 8.42 24.70 -23.37
C GLU A 105 9.60 24.05 -22.63
N ARG A 106 10.74 24.71 -22.61
CA ARG A 106 11.95 24.18 -21.95
C ARG A 106 11.78 24.01 -20.46
N PHE A 107 11.15 24.97 -19.79
CA PHE A 107 10.89 24.85 -18.36
C PHE A 107 9.96 23.69 -18.01
N LEU A 108 8.85 23.54 -18.75
CA LEU A 108 7.92 22.43 -18.55
C LEU A 108 8.55 21.07 -18.86
N ALA A 109 9.38 20.99 -19.92
CA ALA A 109 10.15 19.78 -20.24
C ALA A 109 11.12 19.41 -19.09
N LEU A 110 11.80 20.41 -18.50
CA LEU A 110 12.66 20.19 -17.34
C LEU A 110 11.90 19.70 -16.11
N ILE A 111 10.67 20.15 -15.88
CA ILE A 111 9.81 19.63 -14.81
C ILE A 111 9.52 18.14 -15.01
N VAL A 112 9.20 17.72 -16.26
CA VAL A 112 8.90 16.32 -16.57
C VAL A 112 10.13 15.43 -16.44
N GLN A 113 11.31 15.92 -16.80
CA GLN A 113 12.57 15.16 -16.76
C GLN A 113 13.15 15.03 -15.35
N ASN A 114 12.75 15.90 -14.41
CA ASN A 114 13.29 15.92 -13.05
C ASN A 114 12.16 15.65 -12.04
N ASP A 115 12.40 14.81 -11.07
CA ASP A 115 11.37 14.29 -10.14
C ASP A 115 11.06 15.24 -8.95
N PHE A 116 11.44 16.51 -9.01
CA PHE A 116 11.29 17.43 -7.88
C PHE A 116 9.83 17.80 -7.53
N LEU A 117 8.86 17.51 -8.42
CA LEU A 117 7.44 17.70 -8.08
C LEU A 117 7.00 16.84 -6.89
N ARG A 118 7.58 15.67 -6.71
CA ARG A 118 7.28 14.78 -5.57
C ARG A 118 7.63 15.38 -4.20
N HIS A 119 8.52 16.36 -4.18
CA HIS A 119 8.99 17.01 -2.96
C HIS A 119 8.27 18.34 -2.66
N THR A 120 7.27 18.69 -3.44
CA THR A 120 6.46 19.90 -3.23
C THR A 120 5.36 19.67 -2.21
N THR A 121 5.01 20.72 -1.44
CA THR A 121 3.96 20.65 -0.43
C THR A 121 2.54 20.70 -1.01
N PHE A 122 2.39 20.95 -2.30
CA PHE A 122 1.09 21.01 -2.96
C PHE A 122 0.67 19.70 -3.65
N VAL A 123 1.46 18.64 -3.52
CA VAL A 123 1.09 17.28 -3.85
C VAL A 123 1.11 16.42 -2.60
N GLU A 124 -0.01 15.75 -2.35
CA GLU A 124 -0.17 14.92 -1.16
C GLU A 124 0.25 13.47 -1.39
N ASN A 125 0.18 13.01 -2.64
CA ASN A 125 0.43 11.61 -2.99
C ASN A 125 0.97 11.46 -4.42
N THR A 126 1.48 10.26 -4.73
CA THR A 126 2.04 9.93 -6.05
C THR A 126 1.01 10.10 -7.18
N ARG A 127 -0.28 9.86 -6.92
CA ARG A 127 -1.34 10.05 -7.91
C ARG A 127 -1.40 11.49 -8.41
N GLU A 128 -1.39 12.43 -7.49
CA GLU A 128 -1.43 13.86 -7.83
C GLU A 128 -0.21 14.30 -8.62
N VAL A 129 0.99 13.74 -8.31
CA VAL A 129 2.18 13.99 -9.12
C VAL A 129 1.95 13.54 -10.56
N LEU A 130 1.49 12.29 -10.76
CA LEU A 130 1.25 11.72 -12.09
C LEU A 130 0.17 12.51 -12.85
N ASP A 131 -0.90 12.92 -12.16
CA ASP A 131 -1.97 13.74 -12.76
C ASP A 131 -1.44 15.10 -13.19
N GLN A 132 -0.56 15.73 -12.41
CA GLN A 132 0.05 17.03 -12.78
C GLN A 132 1.05 16.87 -13.92
N LEU A 133 1.88 15.83 -13.93
CA LEU A 133 2.76 15.53 -15.07
C LEU A 133 1.94 15.30 -16.36
N GLN A 134 0.81 14.61 -16.26
CA GLN A 134 -0.08 14.40 -17.40
C GLN A 134 -0.60 15.73 -17.97
N VAL A 135 -1.00 16.66 -17.11
CA VAL A 135 -1.45 18.00 -17.51
C VAL A 135 -0.32 18.77 -18.22
N ILE A 136 0.90 18.70 -17.69
CA ILE A 136 2.07 19.36 -18.30
C ILE A 136 2.37 18.77 -19.69
N ILE A 137 2.44 17.44 -19.80
CA ILE A 137 2.75 16.76 -21.07
C ILE A 137 1.67 17.05 -22.12
N GLN A 138 0.39 17.05 -21.75
CA GLN A 138 -0.70 17.43 -22.64
C GLN A 138 -0.58 18.88 -23.13
N TYR A 139 -0.13 19.79 -22.28
CA TYR A 139 0.14 21.17 -22.67
C TYR A 139 1.30 21.27 -23.66
N LEU A 140 2.41 20.55 -23.41
CA LEU A 140 3.57 20.48 -24.32
C LEU A 140 3.20 19.91 -25.69
N ILE A 141 2.39 18.85 -25.75
CA ILE A 141 1.92 18.27 -27.02
C ILE A 141 1.09 19.29 -27.82
N LYS A 142 0.24 20.08 -27.15
CA LYS A 142 -0.57 21.14 -27.78
C LYS A 142 0.24 22.32 -28.30
N MET A 143 1.48 22.49 -27.82
CA MET A 143 2.37 23.55 -28.30
C MET A 143 2.88 23.32 -29.75
N GLU A 144 2.74 22.10 -30.29
CA GLU A 144 3.14 21.77 -31.69
C GLU A 144 4.58 22.19 -32.03
N THR A 145 5.51 21.78 -31.19
CA THR A 145 6.93 22.06 -31.32
C THR A 145 7.66 20.92 -32.06
N PRO A 146 8.91 21.11 -32.47
CA PRO A 146 9.72 20.04 -33.10
C PRO A 146 9.94 18.82 -32.20
N PHE A 147 9.72 18.92 -30.87
CA PHE A 147 9.88 17.85 -29.88
C PHE A 147 8.60 17.05 -29.60
N LYS A 148 7.56 17.23 -30.41
CA LYS A 148 6.24 16.58 -30.21
C LYS A 148 6.33 15.06 -30.11
N GLU A 149 7.20 14.41 -30.91
CA GLU A 149 7.39 12.94 -30.84
C GLU A 149 7.96 12.50 -29.48
N GLU A 150 8.90 13.26 -28.92
CA GLU A 150 9.44 13.02 -27.58
C GLU A 150 8.35 13.16 -26.50
N TYR A 151 7.50 14.17 -26.59
CA TYR A 151 6.40 14.38 -25.64
C TYR A 151 5.32 13.29 -25.75
N LEU A 152 5.06 12.76 -26.94
CA LEU A 152 4.18 11.60 -27.13
C LEU A 152 4.77 10.34 -26.48
N HIS A 153 6.08 10.14 -26.58
CA HIS A 153 6.76 9.04 -25.89
C HIS A 153 6.66 9.20 -24.36
N TRP A 154 6.86 10.41 -23.81
CA TRP A 154 6.65 10.66 -22.38
C TRP A 154 5.20 10.41 -21.96
N GLN A 155 4.22 10.78 -22.76
CA GLN A 155 2.81 10.49 -22.49
C GLN A 155 2.54 8.98 -22.41
N GLN A 156 3.13 8.20 -23.31
CA GLN A 156 3.00 6.76 -23.29
C GLN A 156 3.64 6.18 -22.02
N SER A 157 4.88 6.56 -21.70
CA SER A 157 5.59 6.12 -20.51
C SER A 157 4.83 6.48 -19.22
N LEU A 158 4.31 7.71 -19.13
CA LEU A 158 3.51 8.13 -17.98
C LEU A 158 2.20 7.34 -17.87
N SER A 159 1.55 7.03 -18.99
CA SER A 159 0.33 6.21 -19.00
C SER A 159 0.60 4.80 -18.47
N GLU A 160 1.72 4.20 -18.84
CA GLU A 160 2.17 2.90 -18.30
C GLU A 160 2.45 2.98 -16.79
N GLU A 161 3.10 4.05 -16.33
CA GLU A 161 3.34 4.28 -14.89
C GLU A 161 2.03 4.50 -14.12
N MET A 162 1.06 5.23 -14.68
CA MET A 162 -0.26 5.42 -14.08
C MET A 162 -1.02 4.10 -13.96
N ILE A 163 -1.00 3.26 -14.98
CA ILE A 163 -1.62 1.92 -14.94
C ILE A 163 -0.96 1.05 -13.86
N ALA A 164 0.37 1.05 -13.81
CA ALA A 164 1.12 0.32 -12.78
C ALA A 164 0.84 0.86 -11.36
N TYR A 165 0.73 2.17 -11.21
CA TYR A 165 0.37 2.80 -9.93
C TYR A 165 -1.05 2.41 -9.48
N GLU A 166 -2.04 2.49 -10.39
CA GLU A 166 -3.42 2.09 -10.10
C GLU A 166 -3.52 0.59 -9.77
N GLY A 167 -2.77 -0.25 -10.49
CA GLY A 167 -2.70 -1.67 -10.18
C GLY A 167 -2.14 -1.93 -8.78
N ARG A 168 -1.03 -1.28 -8.42
CA ARG A 168 -0.44 -1.34 -7.07
C ARG A 168 -1.43 -0.86 -6.01
N ARG A 169 -2.07 0.29 -6.24
CA ARG A 169 -3.05 0.86 -5.33
C ARG A 169 -4.22 -0.09 -5.10
N LYS A 170 -4.80 -0.65 -6.17
CA LYS A 170 -5.90 -1.62 -6.07
C LYS A 170 -5.50 -2.85 -5.23
N VAL A 171 -4.29 -3.40 -5.43
CA VAL A 171 -3.77 -4.52 -4.63
C VAL A 171 -3.57 -4.12 -3.18
N ASP A 172 -3.09 -2.91 -2.91
CA ASP A 172 -2.87 -2.40 -1.56
C ASP A 172 -4.16 -2.03 -0.83
N GLU A 173 -5.10 -1.39 -1.50
CA GLU A 173 -6.41 -1.02 -0.93
C GLU A 173 -7.31 -2.23 -0.66
N SER A 174 -7.03 -3.41 -1.26
CA SER A 174 -7.86 -4.62 -1.11
C SER A 174 -7.56 -5.47 0.12
N LYS A 175 -7.02 -4.89 1.20
CA LYS A 175 -6.53 -5.68 2.34
C LYS A 175 -7.64 -6.18 3.26
N ILE A 176 -8.78 -5.49 3.32
CA ILE A 176 -9.91 -5.86 4.18
C ILE A 176 -11.00 -6.55 3.35
N TYR A 177 -11.11 -7.85 3.54
CA TYR A 177 -11.98 -8.71 2.74
C TYR A 177 -12.52 -9.90 3.53
N ALA A 178 -13.69 -10.38 3.16
CA ALA A 178 -14.24 -11.68 3.55
C ALA A 178 -14.92 -12.31 2.34
N ASN A 179 -14.64 -13.58 2.06
CA ASN A 179 -15.23 -14.28 0.92
C ASN A 179 -16.64 -14.79 1.28
N LYS A 180 -17.64 -13.89 1.20
CA LYS A 180 -19.03 -14.18 1.58
C LYS A 180 -19.60 -15.38 0.82
N GLN A 181 -19.34 -15.47 -0.47
CA GLN A 181 -19.86 -16.57 -1.29
C GLN A 181 -19.27 -17.92 -0.90
N ALA A 182 -17.96 -17.98 -0.62
CA ALA A 182 -17.33 -19.21 -0.14
C ALA A 182 -17.84 -19.59 1.27
N ILE A 183 -18.08 -18.62 2.14
CA ILE A 183 -18.67 -18.85 3.47
C ILE A 183 -20.05 -19.48 3.31
N ILE A 184 -20.94 -18.90 2.48
CA ILE A 184 -22.30 -19.42 2.24
C ILE A 184 -22.22 -20.85 1.68
N LYS A 185 -21.35 -21.06 0.71
CA LYS A 185 -21.26 -22.34 0.00
C LYS A 185 -20.68 -23.49 0.82
N TYR A 186 -19.68 -23.19 1.67
CA TYR A 186 -18.87 -24.24 2.31
C TYR A 186 -18.97 -24.29 3.85
N GLU A 187 -19.51 -23.27 4.49
CA GLU A 187 -19.37 -23.13 5.94
C GLU A 187 -20.71 -23.00 6.70
N LEU A 188 -21.85 -22.78 6.02
CA LEU A 188 -23.14 -22.42 6.66
C LEU A 188 -24.19 -23.53 6.65
N GLU A 189 -23.84 -24.78 6.43
CA GLU A 189 -24.82 -25.89 6.43
C GLU A 189 -25.54 -26.00 7.80
N ASP A 190 -24.81 -25.83 8.90
CA ASP A 190 -25.40 -25.81 10.25
C ASP A 190 -26.35 -24.63 10.50
N ALA A 191 -26.08 -23.48 9.88
CA ALA A 191 -26.93 -22.30 9.99
C ALA A 191 -28.22 -22.48 9.19
N ARG A 192 -28.24 -23.25 8.10
CA ARG A 192 -29.41 -23.57 7.30
C ARG A 192 -30.51 -24.20 8.12
N ARG A 193 -30.17 -25.15 8.98
CA ARG A 193 -31.16 -25.82 9.87
C ARG A 193 -31.79 -24.82 10.84
N LEU A 194 -31.02 -23.91 11.41
CA LEU A 194 -31.56 -22.86 12.29
C LEU A 194 -32.46 -21.89 11.54
N TYR A 195 -32.09 -21.53 10.30
CA TYR A 195 -32.92 -20.71 9.45
C TYR A 195 -34.28 -21.34 9.12
N GLU A 196 -34.31 -22.63 8.83
CA GLU A 196 -35.55 -23.41 8.60
C GLU A 196 -36.43 -23.45 9.87
N GLN A 197 -35.82 -23.64 11.05
CA GLN A 197 -36.53 -23.56 12.33
C GLN A 197 -37.09 -22.16 12.57
N TYR A 198 -36.27 -21.12 12.34
CA TYR A 198 -36.71 -19.73 12.44
C TYR A 198 -37.87 -19.43 11.49
N SER A 199 -37.76 -19.86 10.23
CA SER A 199 -38.81 -19.67 9.21
C SER A 199 -40.12 -20.35 9.60
N SER A 200 -40.07 -21.56 10.13
CA SER A 200 -41.27 -22.32 10.58
C SER A 200 -41.96 -21.62 11.75
N GLN A 201 -41.20 -21.16 12.75
CA GLN A 201 -41.75 -20.48 13.92
C GLN A 201 -42.24 -19.04 13.57
N SER A 202 -41.48 -18.32 12.74
CA SER A 202 -41.86 -16.97 12.29
C SER A 202 -43.17 -16.96 11.52
N LYS A 203 -43.42 -17.96 10.64
CA LYS A 203 -44.67 -18.10 9.92
C LYS A 203 -45.89 -18.35 10.85
N LEU A 204 -45.70 -19.10 11.92
CA LEU A 204 -46.72 -19.36 12.93
C LEU A 204 -47.09 -18.10 13.74
N GLN A 205 -46.13 -17.19 13.89
CA GLN A 205 -46.29 -15.98 14.72
C GLN A 205 -46.64 -14.72 13.94
N HIS A 206 -46.47 -14.69 12.60
CA HIS A 206 -46.70 -13.50 11.78
C HIS A 206 -48.09 -12.88 11.96
N GLY A 207 -49.11 -13.71 12.19
CA GLY A 207 -50.46 -13.23 12.51
C GLY A 207 -50.55 -12.47 13.85
N LYS A 208 -49.71 -12.82 14.82
CA LYS A 208 -49.73 -12.20 16.16
C LYS A 208 -48.95 -10.88 16.23
N TYR A 209 -47.83 -10.76 15.49
CA TYR A 209 -47.01 -9.56 15.51
C TYR A 209 -47.60 -8.39 14.73
N ILE A 210 -48.19 -8.66 13.59
CA ILE A 210 -48.91 -7.63 12.81
C ILE A 210 -50.06 -7.04 13.64
N TYR A 211 -50.74 -7.89 14.42
CA TYR A 211 -51.83 -7.43 15.29
C TYR A 211 -51.36 -6.50 16.41
N ILE A 212 -50.27 -6.80 17.05
CA ILE A 212 -49.70 -5.98 18.14
C ILE A 212 -49.15 -4.64 17.61
N ILE A 213 -48.54 -4.63 16.40
CA ILE A 213 -48.09 -3.40 15.77
C ILE A 213 -49.25 -2.53 15.30
N LEU A 214 -50.26 -3.11 14.69
CA LEU A 214 -51.45 -2.39 14.23
C LEU A 214 -52.27 -1.86 15.40
N ASP A 215 -52.47 -2.63 16.48
CA ASP A 215 -53.19 -2.20 17.69
C ASP A 215 -52.48 -1.04 18.40
N LYS A 216 -51.15 -1.01 18.38
CA LYS A 216 -50.35 0.11 18.91
C LYS A 216 -50.33 1.33 17.96
N LEU A 217 -50.37 1.12 16.64
CA LEU A 217 -50.33 2.21 15.66
C LEU A 217 -51.64 3.03 15.58
N GLU A 218 -52.80 2.44 15.93
CA GLU A 218 -54.07 3.17 15.99
C GLU A 218 -54.17 4.23 17.13
N HIS A 219 -53.21 4.17 18.10
CA HIS A 219 -53.25 5.04 19.28
C HIS A 219 -51.96 5.85 19.52
N ILE A 220 -51.03 5.95 18.57
CA ILE A 220 -49.69 6.55 18.77
C ILE A 220 -49.47 7.78 17.91
N SER A 221 -48.97 8.87 18.52
CA SER A 221 -48.54 10.08 17.81
C SER A 221 -47.23 9.87 17.01
N ASN A 222 -46.94 10.74 16.01
CA ASN A 222 -45.72 10.68 15.19
C ASN A 222 -44.43 10.76 15.99
N GLU A 223 -44.43 11.29 17.21
CA GLU A 223 -43.28 11.28 18.13
C GLU A 223 -43.09 9.94 18.83
N ASP A 224 -44.18 9.27 19.15
CA ASP A 224 -44.15 7.95 19.77
C ASP A 224 -43.72 6.86 18.77
N ILE A 225 -44.01 7.02 17.48
CA ILE A 225 -43.53 6.12 16.41
C ILE A 225 -41.98 6.10 16.37
N LYS A 226 -41.33 7.26 16.49
CA LYS A 226 -39.86 7.33 16.62
C LYS A 226 -39.35 6.64 17.88
N ASN A 227 -40.05 6.79 19.01
CA ASN A 227 -39.69 6.16 20.26
C ASN A 227 -39.93 4.65 20.29
N VAL A 228 -40.97 4.14 19.63
CA VAL A 228 -41.23 2.69 19.47
C VAL A 228 -40.14 2.05 18.58
N TRP A 229 -39.71 2.73 17.54
CA TRP A 229 -38.59 2.28 16.68
C TRP A 229 -37.22 2.42 17.37
N SER A 230 -37.07 3.35 18.29
CA SER A 230 -35.81 3.54 19.03
C SER A 230 -35.69 2.66 20.29
N ASN A 231 -36.81 2.20 20.87
CA ASN A 231 -36.85 1.43 22.12
C ASN A 231 -37.03 -0.09 21.94
N GLY A 232 -36.84 -0.61 20.75
CA GLY A 232 -36.78 -2.04 20.49
C GLY A 232 -38.11 -2.77 20.45
N VAL A 233 -38.25 -3.66 19.47
CA VAL A 233 -39.38 -4.62 19.42
C VAL A 233 -39.12 -5.66 20.53
N HIS A 234 -39.94 -5.66 21.58
CA HIS A 234 -39.87 -6.72 22.60
C HIS A 234 -40.45 -8.02 22.01
N PHE A 235 -39.57 -8.97 21.74
CA PHE A 235 -39.96 -10.33 21.40
C PHE A 235 -40.61 -10.96 22.65
N THR A 236 -41.91 -11.28 22.56
CA THR A 236 -42.63 -11.96 23.65
C THR A 236 -42.30 -13.45 23.72
N ASP A 237 -41.68 -14.01 22.68
CA ASP A 237 -41.33 -15.43 22.61
C ASP A 237 -39.82 -15.63 22.72
N ASN A 238 -39.41 -16.17 23.85
CA ASN A 238 -38.00 -16.47 24.14
C ASN A 238 -37.40 -17.46 23.15
N SER A 239 -38.20 -18.34 22.49
CA SER A 239 -37.66 -19.33 21.55
C SER A 239 -37.19 -18.71 20.24
N LEU A 240 -37.96 -17.73 19.68
CA LEU A 240 -37.54 -16.98 18.48
C LEU A 240 -36.33 -16.09 18.75
N LYS A 241 -36.28 -15.49 19.94
CA LYS A 241 -35.11 -14.71 20.38
C LYS A 241 -33.85 -15.59 20.42
N GLU A 242 -33.95 -16.75 21.03
CA GLU A 242 -32.85 -17.72 21.14
C GLU A 242 -32.37 -18.20 19.76
N ILE A 243 -33.29 -18.58 18.85
CA ILE A 243 -32.93 -19.03 17.51
C ILE A 243 -32.30 -17.87 16.70
N SER A 244 -32.81 -16.64 16.83
CA SER A 244 -32.23 -15.47 16.19
C SER A 244 -30.79 -15.26 16.61
N TYR A 245 -30.53 -15.35 17.92
CA TYR A 245 -29.19 -15.23 18.48
C TYR A 245 -28.25 -16.32 17.96
N GLN A 246 -28.65 -17.58 18.02
CA GLN A 246 -27.85 -18.71 17.55
C GLN A 246 -27.57 -18.62 16.06
N LEU A 247 -28.55 -18.23 15.25
CA LEU A 247 -28.41 -18.07 13.80
C LEU A 247 -27.43 -16.93 13.47
N TYR A 248 -27.61 -15.77 14.12
CA TYR A 248 -26.71 -14.63 13.95
C TYR A 248 -25.29 -14.98 14.38
N ASP A 249 -25.12 -15.59 15.56
CA ASP A 249 -23.80 -15.90 16.10
C ASP A 249 -23.03 -16.91 15.23
N LYS A 250 -23.71 -17.93 14.71
CA LYS A 250 -23.08 -18.88 13.76
C LYS A 250 -22.59 -18.17 12.50
N ILE A 251 -23.42 -17.32 11.87
CA ILE A 251 -23.05 -16.60 10.66
C ILE A 251 -21.93 -15.59 10.98
N ARG A 252 -22.05 -14.84 12.09
CA ARG A 252 -21.02 -13.92 12.58
C ARG A 252 -19.70 -14.63 12.80
N TYR A 253 -19.70 -15.76 13.51
CA TYR A 253 -18.48 -16.53 13.77
C TYR A 253 -17.82 -16.98 12.47
N LYS A 254 -18.59 -17.47 11.49
CA LYS A 254 -18.05 -17.89 10.19
C LYS A 254 -17.55 -16.71 9.36
N PHE A 255 -18.26 -15.57 9.38
CA PHE A 255 -17.81 -14.33 8.73
C PHE A 255 -16.48 -13.82 9.30
N LEU A 256 -16.24 -13.99 10.60
CA LEU A 256 -15.05 -13.46 11.26
C LEU A 256 -13.91 -14.47 11.35
N LYS A 257 -14.21 -15.73 11.68
CA LYS A 257 -13.20 -16.72 12.12
C LYS A 257 -13.03 -17.90 11.17
N SER A 258 -13.87 -18.08 10.14
CA SER A 258 -13.68 -19.18 9.19
C SER A 258 -12.43 -18.98 8.31
N LYS A 259 -12.06 -20.02 7.58
CA LYS A 259 -10.96 -19.95 6.59
C LYS A 259 -11.23 -18.96 5.45
N PHE A 260 -12.50 -18.57 5.24
CA PHE A 260 -12.94 -17.55 4.29
C PHE A 260 -13.31 -16.24 4.94
N GLY A 261 -13.18 -16.15 6.26
CA GLY A 261 -13.59 -15.01 7.06
C GLY A 261 -12.57 -13.88 7.12
N LEU A 262 -13.05 -12.73 7.60
CA LEU A 262 -12.28 -11.50 7.74
C LEU A 262 -10.92 -11.72 8.45
N GLY A 263 -10.89 -12.48 9.54
CA GLY A 263 -9.68 -12.73 10.32
C GLY A 263 -8.55 -13.40 9.54
N THR A 264 -8.90 -14.31 8.62
CA THR A 264 -7.93 -15.00 7.76
C THR A 264 -7.29 -14.03 6.75
N TYR A 265 -8.10 -13.19 6.10
CA TYR A 265 -7.58 -12.19 5.14
C TYR A 265 -6.85 -11.05 5.84
N LEU A 266 -7.35 -10.56 6.97
CA LEU A 266 -6.67 -9.57 7.80
C LEU A 266 -5.28 -10.08 8.25
N SER A 267 -5.20 -11.35 8.67
CA SER A 267 -3.93 -12.02 8.98
C SER A 267 -3.02 -12.09 7.76
N THR A 268 -3.53 -12.54 6.60
CA THR A 268 -2.72 -12.75 5.40
C THR A 268 -2.22 -11.43 4.80
N ARG A 269 -3.05 -10.40 4.76
CA ARG A 269 -2.78 -9.18 4.02
C ARG A 269 -2.16 -8.06 4.83
N ILE A 270 -2.34 -8.05 6.14
CA ILE A 270 -1.85 -6.98 7.01
C ILE A 270 -0.89 -7.52 8.07
N ARG A 271 -1.35 -8.44 8.94
CA ARG A 271 -0.58 -8.87 10.12
C ARG A 271 0.71 -9.61 9.79
N HIS A 272 0.79 -10.32 8.65
CA HIS A 272 1.98 -11.08 8.25
C HIS A 272 3.01 -10.24 7.48
N GLY A 273 3.71 -9.37 8.22
CA GLY A 273 4.87 -8.66 7.70
C GLY A 273 4.56 -7.45 6.82
N VAL A 274 3.38 -7.39 6.14
CA VAL A 274 3.08 -6.27 5.22
C VAL A 274 3.01 -4.95 5.98
N PHE A 275 2.27 -4.89 7.08
CA PHE A 275 2.18 -3.68 7.90
C PHE A 275 3.52 -3.31 8.53
N GLU A 276 4.20 -4.31 9.14
CA GLU A 276 5.52 -4.13 9.74
C GLU A 276 6.56 -3.70 8.71
N GLY A 277 6.66 -4.42 7.58
CA GLY A 277 7.61 -4.11 6.53
C GLY A 277 7.42 -2.70 5.96
N HIS A 278 6.17 -2.25 5.77
CA HIS A 278 5.88 -0.90 5.26
C HIS A 278 6.30 0.20 6.23
N ILE A 279 6.07 0.01 7.54
CA ILE A 279 6.47 1.00 8.54
C ILE A 279 7.99 0.99 8.73
N ARG A 280 8.60 -0.21 8.83
CA ARG A 280 10.05 -0.32 9.01
C ARG A 280 10.85 0.19 7.82
N SER A 281 10.37 -0.03 6.58
CA SER A 281 11.09 0.39 5.36
C SER A 281 11.44 1.87 5.36
N VAL A 282 10.58 2.72 5.92
CA VAL A 282 10.84 4.18 6.04
C VAL A 282 12.11 4.47 6.84
N PHE A 283 12.40 3.67 7.85
CA PHE A 283 13.58 3.82 8.69
C PHE A 283 14.78 3.05 8.15
N ASP A 284 14.54 1.90 7.50
CA ASP A 284 15.58 1.06 6.88
C ASP A 284 16.25 1.77 5.71
N GLU A 285 15.50 2.46 4.85
CA GLU A 285 16.02 3.21 3.69
C GLU A 285 17.11 4.20 4.06
N ILE A 286 17.04 4.76 5.24
CA ILE A 286 18.02 5.73 5.78
C ILE A 286 18.87 5.14 6.91
N SER A 287 18.86 3.83 7.08
CA SER A 287 19.68 3.11 8.07
C SER A 287 19.51 3.60 9.51
N LEU A 288 18.28 3.88 9.94
CA LEU A 288 17.95 4.26 11.32
C LEU A 288 17.52 3.09 12.20
N VAL A 289 17.03 1.99 11.63
CA VAL A 289 16.67 0.79 12.39
C VAL A 289 17.67 -0.32 12.17
N LEU A 290 17.89 -1.10 13.21
CA LEU A 290 18.77 -2.25 13.24
C LEU A 290 17.98 -3.53 12.95
N ASN A 291 18.57 -4.46 12.20
CA ASN A 291 17.97 -5.76 11.97
C ASN A 291 18.16 -6.67 13.19
N MET A 292 17.16 -7.50 13.47
CA MET A 292 17.21 -8.48 14.56
C MET A 292 17.64 -9.84 14.02
N GLU A 293 18.76 -10.37 14.54
CA GLU A 293 19.25 -11.72 14.27
C GLU A 293 19.40 -12.47 15.59
N ASN A 294 18.86 -13.68 15.66
CA ASN A 294 18.93 -14.51 16.86
C ASN A 294 18.56 -13.75 18.16
N GLU A 295 17.44 -12.99 18.12
CA GLU A 295 16.92 -12.18 19.24
C GLU A 295 17.84 -11.02 19.68
N ARG A 296 18.79 -10.60 18.83
CA ARG A 296 19.68 -9.47 19.10
C ARG A 296 19.69 -8.51 17.90
N TYR A 297 19.78 -7.21 18.18
CA TYR A 297 19.96 -6.21 17.14
C TYR A 297 21.41 -6.20 16.68
N VAL A 298 21.61 -6.26 15.37
CA VAL A 298 22.94 -6.31 14.74
C VAL A 298 23.35 -4.90 14.33
N PRO A 299 24.53 -4.42 14.77
CA PRO A 299 25.04 -3.11 14.36
C PRO A 299 25.21 -2.99 12.85
N ILE A 300 24.88 -1.82 12.29
CA ILE A 300 25.07 -1.52 10.87
C ILE A 300 26.33 -0.69 10.65
N PRO A 301 27.19 -1.05 9.67
CA PRO A 301 28.43 -0.34 9.41
C PRO A 301 28.24 0.97 8.64
N TYR A 302 27.04 1.26 8.15
CA TYR A 302 26.75 2.37 7.24
C TYR A 302 27.26 3.72 7.75
N TRP A 303 26.88 4.12 8.97
CA TRP A 303 27.21 5.43 9.53
C TRP A 303 28.71 5.57 9.80
N LYS A 304 29.33 4.54 10.38
CA LYS A 304 30.76 4.51 10.64
C LYS A 304 31.58 4.66 9.37
N ASN A 305 31.24 3.89 8.34
CA ASN A 305 31.98 3.88 7.07
C ASN A 305 31.80 5.19 6.29
N ARG A 306 30.58 5.74 6.29
CA ARG A 306 30.26 6.96 5.54
C ARG A 306 30.90 8.22 6.12
N PHE A 307 30.99 8.32 7.44
CA PHE A 307 31.45 9.53 8.13
C PHE A 307 32.77 9.32 8.89
N ALA A 308 33.39 8.16 8.76
CA ALA A 308 34.63 7.80 9.47
C ALA A 308 34.56 8.11 10.98
N LEU A 309 33.42 7.69 11.62
CA LEU A 309 33.22 7.87 13.05
C LEU A 309 34.22 7.06 13.85
N THR A 310 34.68 7.59 14.99
CA THR A 310 35.47 6.84 15.94
C THR A 310 34.70 5.66 16.51
N ASP A 311 35.39 4.68 17.11
CA ASP A 311 34.76 3.51 17.72
C ASP A 311 33.79 3.93 18.84
N GLU A 312 34.17 4.93 19.65
CA GLU A 312 33.35 5.48 20.72
C GLU A 312 32.09 6.20 20.18
N GLU A 313 32.24 7.04 19.15
CA GLU A 313 31.12 7.74 18.50
C GLU A 313 30.15 6.76 17.86
N ASN A 314 30.69 5.71 17.20
CA ASN A 314 29.86 4.66 16.61
C ASN A 314 29.13 3.83 17.65
N GLU A 315 29.75 3.51 18.78
CA GLU A 315 29.08 2.80 19.90
C GLU A 315 27.94 3.62 20.46
N ILE A 316 28.14 4.93 20.69
CA ILE A 316 27.08 5.83 21.16
C ILE A 316 25.90 5.83 20.16
N LEU A 317 26.20 5.96 18.87
CA LEU A 317 25.18 5.96 17.83
C LEU A 317 24.41 4.63 17.78
N MET A 318 25.13 3.49 17.78
CA MET A 318 24.50 2.17 17.71
C MET A 318 23.60 1.90 18.92
N ASN A 319 24.01 2.31 20.11
CA ASN A 319 23.17 2.17 21.32
C ASN A 319 21.86 2.96 21.22
N GLU A 320 21.88 4.17 20.64
CA GLU A 320 20.65 4.96 20.47
C GLU A 320 19.79 4.44 19.31
N LEU A 321 20.40 3.94 18.23
CA LEU A 321 19.66 3.28 17.14
C LEU A 321 19.03 1.96 17.60
N GLU A 322 19.68 1.20 18.48
CA GLU A 322 19.08 0.02 19.10
C GLU A 322 17.84 0.37 19.94
N ARG A 323 17.96 1.40 20.80
CA ARG A 323 16.81 1.90 21.57
C ARG A 323 15.66 2.34 20.70
N PHE A 324 15.97 3.04 19.61
CA PHE A 324 14.99 3.46 18.61
C PHE A 324 14.32 2.26 17.95
N SER A 325 15.11 1.26 17.49
CA SER A 325 14.60 0.03 16.88
C SER A 325 13.65 -0.72 17.80
N VAL A 326 14.02 -0.87 19.09
CA VAL A 326 13.16 -1.48 20.12
C VAL A 326 11.83 -0.74 20.24
N LYS A 327 11.83 0.60 20.19
CA LYS A 327 10.60 1.40 20.31
C LYS A 327 9.70 1.24 19.09
N VAL A 328 10.27 1.29 17.89
CA VAL A 328 9.56 1.09 16.63
C VAL A 328 8.90 -0.30 16.63
N ASP A 329 9.66 -1.36 16.93
CA ASP A 329 9.18 -2.74 16.90
C ASP A 329 8.11 -2.99 17.97
N LYS A 330 8.25 -2.42 19.17
CA LYS A 330 7.22 -2.46 20.21
C LYS A 330 5.95 -1.73 19.79
N CYS A 331 6.05 -0.57 19.14
CA CYS A 331 4.91 0.18 18.66
C CYS A 331 4.14 -0.61 17.60
N ILE A 332 4.84 -1.20 16.62
CA ILE A 332 4.26 -2.04 15.56
C ILE A 332 3.60 -3.29 16.18
N SER A 333 4.31 -3.98 17.07
CA SER A 333 3.81 -5.19 17.73
C SER A 333 2.56 -4.89 18.57
N TYR A 334 2.56 -3.79 19.33
CA TYR A 334 1.40 -3.35 20.09
C TYR A 334 0.19 -3.09 19.18
N PHE A 335 0.38 -2.40 18.08
CA PHE A 335 -0.68 -2.13 17.12
C PHE A 335 -1.26 -3.42 16.53
N LYS A 336 -0.40 -4.36 16.11
CA LYS A 336 -0.81 -5.67 15.59
C LYS A 336 -1.60 -6.50 16.61
N SER A 337 -1.15 -6.53 17.87
CA SER A 337 -1.69 -7.42 18.93
C SER A 337 -2.85 -6.82 19.71
N ASN A 338 -3.00 -5.50 19.77
CA ASN A 338 -4.04 -4.84 20.56
C ASN A 338 -5.05 -4.04 19.74
N VAL A 339 -4.70 -3.55 18.53
CA VAL A 339 -5.61 -2.78 17.70
C VAL A 339 -6.19 -3.64 16.58
N LEU A 340 -5.35 -4.38 15.84
CA LEU A 340 -5.77 -5.19 14.69
C LEU A 340 -6.32 -6.57 15.09
N GLN A 341 -7.02 -6.68 16.21
CA GLN A 341 -7.64 -7.93 16.66
C GLN A 341 -9.16 -7.85 16.60
N ILE A 342 -9.80 -9.01 16.40
CA ILE A 342 -11.26 -9.16 16.36
C ILE A 342 -11.76 -9.43 17.76
N ARG A 343 -12.67 -8.56 18.23
CA ARG A 343 -13.30 -8.64 19.55
C ARG A 343 -14.70 -9.22 19.43
N LEU A 344 -14.89 -10.40 19.99
CA LEU A 344 -16.17 -11.11 20.07
C LEU A 344 -16.79 -11.07 21.45
N ASN A 345 -15.95 -10.95 22.50
CA ASN A 345 -16.33 -10.92 23.92
C ASN A 345 -15.72 -9.68 24.57
N GLU A 346 -16.23 -9.31 25.76
CA GLU A 346 -15.71 -8.17 26.53
C GLU A 346 -14.24 -8.34 26.97
N GLU A 347 -13.77 -9.58 27.10
CA GLU A 347 -12.39 -9.91 27.47
C GLU A 347 -11.40 -9.82 26.29
N ASP A 348 -11.90 -9.86 25.06
CA ASP A 348 -11.08 -9.80 23.85
C ASP A 348 -10.51 -8.38 23.67
N LYS A 349 -9.27 -8.32 23.18
CA LYS A 349 -8.66 -7.06 22.71
C LYS A 349 -9.00 -6.82 21.25
N GLY A 350 -8.92 -5.57 20.82
CA GLY A 350 -9.05 -5.19 19.41
C GLY A 350 -10.10 -4.11 19.16
N GLU A 351 -9.90 -3.40 18.08
CA GLU A 351 -10.84 -2.38 17.59
C GLU A 351 -11.90 -2.95 16.63
N PHE A 352 -11.72 -4.18 16.15
CA PHE A 352 -12.76 -4.86 15.37
C PHE A 352 -13.83 -5.45 16.28
N ASN A 353 -14.67 -4.55 16.83
CA ASN A 353 -15.69 -4.91 17.79
C ASN A 353 -17.00 -5.34 17.09
N TYR A 354 -17.44 -6.57 17.39
CA TYR A 354 -18.68 -7.18 16.88
C TYR A 354 -19.63 -7.58 18.01
N ILE A 355 -19.48 -6.99 19.17
CA ILE A 355 -20.40 -7.21 20.31
C ILE A 355 -21.65 -6.35 20.07
N LEU A 356 -22.79 -6.99 19.93
CA LEU A 356 -24.10 -6.36 19.78
C LEU A 356 -25.02 -6.81 20.90
N SER A 357 -25.99 -5.96 21.25
CA SER A 357 -27.04 -6.36 22.19
C SER A 357 -27.98 -7.37 21.56
N ASP A 358 -28.58 -8.24 22.38
CA ASP A 358 -29.53 -9.27 21.95
C ASP A 358 -30.70 -8.66 21.15
N ASP A 359 -31.22 -7.52 21.58
CA ASP A 359 -32.33 -6.85 20.90
C ASP A 359 -31.92 -6.38 19.50
N LYS A 360 -30.69 -5.83 19.36
CA LYS A 360 -30.14 -5.44 18.04
C LYS A 360 -29.97 -6.64 17.12
N ILE A 361 -29.48 -7.76 17.63
CA ILE A 361 -29.34 -9.01 16.87
C ILE A 361 -30.70 -9.49 16.37
N CYS A 362 -31.71 -9.55 17.26
CA CYS A 362 -33.05 -9.98 16.88
C CYS A 362 -33.68 -9.07 15.83
N MET A 363 -33.50 -7.75 15.94
CA MET A 363 -34.00 -6.79 14.97
C MET A 363 -33.33 -6.95 13.59
N ASP A 364 -32.01 -7.14 13.57
CA ASP A 364 -31.27 -7.33 12.32
C ASP A 364 -31.68 -8.64 11.64
N VAL A 365 -31.80 -9.73 12.38
CA VAL A 365 -32.28 -11.03 11.85
C VAL A 365 -33.70 -10.92 11.29
N LEU A 366 -34.62 -10.31 12.01
CA LEU A 366 -36.02 -10.13 11.56
C LEU A 366 -36.08 -9.25 10.31
N LYS A 367 -35.40 -8.12 10.30
CA LYS A 367 -35.36 -7.19 9.16
C LYS A 367 -34.82 -7.90 7.91
N VAL A 368 -33.70 -8.61 8.04
CA VAL A 368 -33.07 -9.31 6.93
C VAL A 368 -33.92 -10.47 6.45
N TYR A 369 -34.54 -11.23 7.37
CA TYR A 369 -35.44 -12.33 7.03
C TYR A 369 -36.64 -11.85 6.17
N ASN A 370 -37.28 -10.78 6.58
CA ASN A 370 -38.43 -10.20 5.84
C ASN A 370 -38.07 -9.65 4.46
N GLN A 371 -36.81 -9.41 4.21
CA GLN A 371 -36.26 -8.89 2.94
C GLN A 371 -35.65 -9.98 2.05
N SER A 372 -35.70 -11.24 2.47
CA SER A 372 -34.96 -12.33 1.81
C SER A 372 -35.89 -13.45 1.39
N ASP A 373 -35.75 -13.91 0.14
CA ASP A 373 -36.56 -14.97 -0.45
C ASP A 373 -35.93 -16.37 -0.29
N SER A 374 -34.65 -16.44 0.10
CA SER A 374 -33.90 -17.69 0.28
C SER A 374 -32.91 -17.58 1.43
N PHE A 375 -32.40 -18.74 1.88
CA PHE A 375 -31.36 -18.81 2.89
C PHE A 375 -30.07 -18.08 2.44
N GLU A 376 -29.67 -18.27 1.19
CA GLU A 376 -28.50 -17.64 0.60
C GLU A 376 -28.63 -16.11 0.60
N ALA A 377 -29.76 -15.59 0.14
CA ALA A 377 -30.06 -14.15 0.17
C ALA A 377 -30.10 -13.59 1.59
N PHE A 378 -30.63 -14.35 2.55
CA PHE A 378 -30.61 -14.00 3.96
C PHE A 378 -29.16 -13.89 4.50
N CYS A 379 -28.35 -14.91 4.25
CA CYS A 379 -26.94 -14.90 4.69
C CYS A 379 -26.15 -13.76 4.06
N GLU A 380 -26.34 -13.52 2.76
CA GLU A 380 -25.64 -12.44 2.05
C GLU A 380 -26.00 -11.07 2.64
N LYS A 381 -27.28 -10.78 2.86
CA LYS A 381 -27.74 -9.52 3.44
C LYS A 381 -27.29 -9.37 4.89
N LEU A 382 -27.33 -10.45 5.70
CA LEU A 382 -26.86 -10.40 7.08
C LEU A 382 -25.35 -10.16 7.15
N MET A 383 -24.56 -10.78 6.27
CA MET A 383 -23.12 -10.48 6.18
C MET A 383 -22.86 -9.08 5.65
N TYR A 384 -23.77 -8.49 4.86
CA TYR A 384 -23.67 -7.09 4.47
C TYR A 384 -23.79 -6.15 5.67
N THR A 385 -24.72 -6.40 6.60
CA THR A 385 -24.79 -5.61 7.85
C THR A 385 -23.52 -5.75 8.70
N MET A 386 -22.89 -6.93 8.68
CA MET A 386 -21.58 -7.13 9.33
C MET A 386 -20.45 -6.34 8.63
N CYS A 387 -20.52 -6.15 7.32
CA CYS A 387 -19.59 -5.28 6.59
C CYS A 387 -19.75 -3.80 7.01
N GLU A 388 -20.97 -3.33 7.26
CA GLU A 388 -21.22 -1.97 7.78
C GLU A 388 -20.60 -1.79 9.18
N VAL A 389 -20.75 -2.79 10.06
CA VAL A 389 -20.08 -2.80 11.37
C VAL A 389 -18.56 -2.80 11.20
N THR A 390 -18.05 -3.57 10.22
CA THR A 390 -16.62 -3.60 9.90
C THR A 390 -16.12 -2.22 9.50
N GLU A 391 -16.83 -1.50 8.61
CA GLU A 391 -16.42 -0.18 8.16
C GLU A 391 -16.38 0.85 9.31
N ALA A 392 -17.34 0.79 10.23
CA ALA A 392 -17.30 1.61 11.45
C ALA A 392 -16.08 1.31 12.33
N ASN A 393 -15.67 0.04 12.44
CA ASN A 393 -14.46 -0.36 13.14
C ASN A 393 -13.20 0.15 12.41
N LEU A 394 -13.17 0.04 11.09
CA LEU A 394 -12.06 0.50 10.26
C LEU A 394 -11.85 2.03 10.36
N MET A 395 -12.94 2.79 10.50
CA MET A 395 -12.83 4.24 10.76
C MET A 395 -12.09 4.53 12.06
N ARG A 396 -12.36 3.77 13.13
CA ARG A 396 -11.61 3.90 14.40
C ARG A 396 -10.15 3.54 14.24
N VAL A 397 -9.84 2.44 13.54
CA VAL A 397 -8.46 2.03 13.25
C VAL A 397 -7.71 3.13 12.49
N ARG A 398 -8.31 3.74 11.46
CA ARG A 398 -7.71 4.88 10.74
C ARG A 398 -7.41 6.06 11.67
N THR A 399 -8.31 6.36 12.60
CA THR A 399 -8.11 7.43 13.58
C THR A 399 -6.93 7.14 14.52
N ILE A 400 -6.79 5.90 14.98
CA ILE A 400 -5.68 5.48 15.84
C ILE A 400 -4.35 5.55 15.08
N ILE A 401 -4.31 5.10 13.81
CA ILE A 401 -3.10 5.14 12.97
C ILE A 401 -2.62 6.59 12.78
N LYS A 402 -3.52 7.47 12.34
CA LYS A 402 -3.18 8.88 12.07
C LYS A 402 -2.92 9.69 13.35
N GLY A 403 -3.45 9.26 14.48
CA GLY A 403 -3.31 9.92 15.78
C GLY A 403 -2.19 9.35 16.64
N GLU A 404 -2.53 8.41 17.50
CA GLU A 404 -1.65 7.89 18.55
C GLU A 404 -0.43 7.14 18.02
N PHE A 405 -0.63 6.26 17.02
CA PHE A 405 0.45 5.48 16.44
C PHE A 405 1.49 6.38 15.77
N MET A 406 1.05 7.33 14.95
CA MET A 406 1.90 8.32 14.31
C MET A 406 2.66 9.17 15.32
N LYS A 407 1.98 9.66 16.37
CA LYS A 407 2.59 10.46 17.44
C LYS A 407 3.71 9.71 18.16
N THR A 408 3.50 8.42 18.43
CA THR A 408 4.49 7.56 19.11
C THR A 408 5.75 7.40 18.25
N LEU A 409 5.62 7.14 16.95
CA LEU A 409 6.76 7.00 16.04
C LEU A 409 7.52 8.33 15.86
N ARG A 410 6.80 9.46 15.76
CA ARG A 410 7.43 10.79 15.72
C ARG A 410 8.22 11.09 16.99
N SER A 411 7.64 10.82 18.15
CA SER A 411 8.33 11.01 19.44
C SER A 411 9.61 10.18 19.51
N ALA A 412 9.58 8.94 19.00
CA ALA A 412 10.77 8.09 18.96
C ALA A 412 11.87 8.69 18.04
N LEU A 413 11.50 9.26 16.88
CA LEU A 413 12.44 9.97 16.00
C LEU A 413 13.04 11.21 16.66
N ASP A 414 12.24 11.97 17.41
CA ASP A 414 12.72 13.18 18.11
C ASP A 414 13.75 12.85 19.18
N GLU A 415 13.65 11.68 19.81
CA GLU A 415 14.62 11.21 20.79
C GLU A 415 16.00 10.85 20.20
N LEU A 416 16.14 10.74 18.88
CA LEU A 416 17.42 10.56 18.20
C LEU A 416 18.19 11.89 18.05
N LEU A 417 17.52 13.05 18.08
CA LEU A 417 18.18 14.35 17.89
C LEU A 417 19.35 14.61 18.85
N PRO A 418 19.28 14.31 20.16
CA PRO A 418 20.37 14.51 21.10
C PRO A 418 21.65 13.73 20.79
N VAL A 419 21.62 12.71 19.92
CA VAL A 419 22.82 11.99 19.46
C VAL A 419 23.80 12.94 18.78
N THR A 420 23.28 13.94 18.07
CA THR A 420 24.10 14.94 17.38
C THR A 420 24.98 15.76 18.32
N ASP A 421 24.58 15.93 19.59
CA ASP A 421 25.39 16.64 20.57
C ASP A 421 26.53 15.80 21.13
N LYS A 422 26.42 14.46 21.06
CA LYS A 422 27.39 13.51 21.57
C LYS A 422 28.49 13.14 20.57
N ILE A 423 28.29 13.42 19.27
CA ILE A 423 29.21 13.10 18.18
C ILE A 423 29.86 14.39 17.69
N SER A 424 31.19 14.41 17.54
CA SER A 424 31.93 15.63 17.19
C SER A 424 31.88 15.96 15.69
N ASN A 425 31.70 14.95 14.82
CA ASN A 425 31.76 15.09 13.37
C ASN A 425 30.64 15.99 12.80
N GLN A 426 30.99 17.18 12.32
CA GLN A 426 30.01 18.16 11.82
C GLN A 426 29.29 17.70 10.55
N SER A 427 29.97 16.99 9.66
CA SER A 427 29.34 16.46 8.44
C SER A 427 28.29 15.40 8.77
N PHE A 428 28.56 14.55 9.77
CA PHE A 428 27.59 13.61 10.30
C PHE A 428 26.37 14.34 10.86
N LYS A 429 26.57 15.34 11.73
CA LYS A 429 25.47 16.09 12.37
C LYS A 429 24.53 16.66 11.33
N ASN A 430 25.06 17.38 10.36
CA ASN A 430 24.24 18.04 9.33
C ASN A 430 23.45 17.00 8.50
N TYR A 431 24.10 15.90 8.10
CA TYR A 431 23.46 14.86 7.34
C TYR A 431 22.42 14.09 8.17
N PHE A 432 22.73 13.78 9.44
CA PHE A 432 21.83 13.05 10.32
C PHE A 432 20.55 13.84 10.62
N ILE A 433 20.67 15.15 10.91
CA ILE A 433 19.51 16.04 11.10
C ILE A 433 18.65 16.11 9.84
N LYS A 434 19.29 16.23 8.65
CA LYS A 434 18.55 16.18 7.36
C LYS A 434 17.84 14.86 7.19
N SER A 435 18.51 13.74 7.42
CA SER A 435 17.93 12.39 7.33
C SER A 435 16.73 12.21 8.26
N LEU A 436 16.78 12.72 9.50
CA LEU A 436 15.65 12.67 10.42
C LEU A 436 14.46 13.51 9.92
N SER A 437 14.72 14.68 9.31
CA SER A 437 13.68 15.53 8.73
C SER A 437 13.01 14.86 7.52
N ASP A 438 13.80 14.28 6.62
CA ASP A 438 13.33 13.57 5.45
C ASP A 438 12.51 12.33 5.86
N CYS A 439 13.02 11.57 6.85
CA CYS A 439 12.32 10.44 7.44
C CYS A 439 10.95 10.82 8.01
N ARG A 440 10.85 11.97 8.67
CA ARG A 440 9.59 12.46 9.23
C ARG A 440 8.54 12.68 8.15
N SER A 441 8.94 13.27 7.03
CA SER A 441 8.06 13.49 5.87
C SER A 441 7.67 12.19 5.18
N GLN A 442 8.61 11.25 5.05
CA GLN A 442 8.33 9.92 4.49
C GLN A 442 7.40 9.11 5.40
N LEU A 443 7.57 9.19 6.72
CA LEU A 443 6.70 8.54 7.70
C LEU A 443 5.26 9.05 7.59
N GLU A 444 5.04 10.35 7.43
CA GLU A 444 3.71 10.92 7.24
C GLU A 444 3.01 10.36 6.01
N ARG A 445 3.73 10.30 4.88
CA ARG A 445 3.21 9.71 3.64
C ARG A 445 2.94 8.22 3.81
N CYS A 446 3.85 7.48 4.43
CA CYS A 446 3.68 6.06 4.71
C CYS A 446 2.43 5.80 5.57
N ILE A 447 2.24 6.54 6.67
CA ILE A 447 1.09 6.42 7.56
C ILE A 447 -0.21 6.76 6.83
N THR A 448 -0.21 7.79 5.98
CA THR A 448 -1.36 8.14 5.16
C THR A 448 -1.72 6.99 4.21
N ASN A 449 -0.75 6.45 3.48
CA ASN A 449 -0.96 5.31 2.58
C ASN A 449 -1.44 4.06 3.32
N VAL A 450 -0.84 3.74 4.46
CA VAL A 450 -1.24 2.59 5.29
C VAL A 450 -2.65 2.77 5.84
N SER A 451 -3.07 3.99 6.17
CA SER A 451 -4.43 4.24 6.63
C SER A 451 -5.48 3.91 5.56
N GLU A 452 -5.16 4.10 4.27
CA GLU A 452 -6.04 3.76 3.15
C GLU A 452 -6.27 2.24 2.97
N TRP A 453 -5.44 1.39 3.60
CA TRP A 453 -5.68 -0.06 3.62
C TRP A 453 -6.92 -0.47 4.42
N PHE A 454 -7.37 0.40 5.32
CA PHE A 454 -8.44 0.11 6.28
C PHE A 454 -9.80 0.61 5.78
N HIS A 455 -10.20 0.15 4.59
CA HIS A 455 -11.53 0.28 4.02
C HIS A 455 -12.06 -1.08 3.58
N MET A 456 -13.36 -1.32 3.76
CA MET A 456 -14.01 -2.46 3.10
C MET A 456 -14.09 -2.17 1.61
N GLN A 457 -13.60 -3.10 0.81
CA GLN A 457 -13.67 -2.92 -0.64
C GLN A 457 -14.85 -3.66 -1.28
N ASP A 458 -15.45 -2.98 -2.25
CA ASP A 458 -16.22 -3.63 -3.32
C ASP A 458 -15.24 -4.27 -4.31
N THR A 459 -15.29 -5.60 -4.36
CA THR A 459 -14.32 -6.47 -5.06
C THR A 459 -14.50 -6.51 -6.58
N LYS A 460 -14.91 -5.43 -7.23
CA LYS A 460 -14.99 -5.36 -8.68
C LYS A 460 -13.67 -4.84 -9.26
N PHE A 461 -12.82 -5.78 -9.65
CA PHE A 461 -11.62 -5.47 -10.42
C PHE A 461 -11.89 -5.73 -11.91
N ASP A 462 -11.25 -4.93 -12.76
CA ASP A 462 -11.19 -5.22 -14.18
C ASP A 462 -10.32 -6.44 -14.44
N ASP A 463 -10.57 -7.12 -15.56
CA ASP A 463 -9.73 -8.21 -16.03
C ASP A 463 -8.28 -7.73 -16.20
N PHE A 464 -7.33 -8.56 -15.81
CA PHE A 464 -5.92 -8.17 -15.73
C PHE A 464 -5.00 -9.16 -16.45
N GLU A 465 -3.87 -8.67 -16.93
CA GLU A 465 -2.82 -9.49 -17.50
C GLU A 465 -1.93 -10.06 -16.39
N PHE A 466 -1.77 -11.40 -16.36
CA PHE A 466 -1.04 -12.10 -15.30
C PHE A 466 0.42 -11.62 -15.16
N ALA A 467 1.12 -11.38 -16.28
CA ALA A 467 2.50 -10.92 -16.27
C ALA A 467 2.64 -9.55 -15.57
N LYS A 468 1.76 -8.61 -15.88
CA LYS A 468 1.76 -7.29 -15.21
C LYS A 468 1.45 -7.39 -13.71
N GLN A 469 0.55 -8.32 -13.34
CA GLN A 469 0.24 -8.55 -11.94
C GLN A 469 1.44 -9.13 -11.17
N LEU A 470 2.21 -10.03 -11.81
CA LEU A 470 3.45 -10.56 -11.23
C LEU A 470 4.46 -9.44 -10.98
N ASP A 471 4.67 -8.53 -11.95
CA ASP A 471 5.56 -7.39 -11.82
C ASP A 471 5.12 -6.44 -10.69
N ILE A 472 3.82 -6.16 -10.58
CA ILE A 472 3.25 -5.32 -9.51
C ILE A 472 3.53 -5.95 -8.13
N VAL A 473 3.26 -7.25 -7.97
CA VAL A 473 3.47 -7.94 -6.68
C VAL A 473 4.96 -8.03 -6.34
N TRP A 474 5.83 -8.21 -7.36
CA TRP A 474 7.28 -8.18 -7.18
C TRP A 474 7.75 -6.81 -6.66
N ASP A 475 7.36 -5.72 -7.30
CA ASP A 475 7.72 -4.35 -6.91
C ASP A 475 7.28 -4.02 -5.46
N ILE A 476 6.05 -4.42 -5.11
CA ILE A 476 5.52 -4.25 -3.74
C ILE A 476 6.39 -5.03 -2.75
N SER A 477 6.76 -6.27 -3.08
CA SER A 477 7.55 -7.12 -2.20
C SER A 477 8.98 -6.59 -2.02
N CYS A 478 9.61 -6.07 -3.09
CA CYS A 478 10.93 -5.42 -3.00
C CYS A 478 10.90 -4.19 -2.08
N LYS A 479 9.86 -3.37 -2.18
CA LYS A 479 9.69 -2.20 -1.29
C LYS A 479 9.50 -2.58 0.18
N MET A 480 8.90 -3.74 0.43
CA MET A 480 8.73 -4.26 1.80
C MET A 480 10.01 -4.87 2.38
N HIS A 481 10.98 -5.21 1.53
CA HIS A 481 12.25 -5.82 1.91
C HIS A 481 13.44 -5.07 1.28
N PRO A 482 13.65 -3.78 1.59
CA PRO A 482 14.64 -2.93 0.92
C PRO A 482 16.08 -3.38 1.18
N SER A 483 16.33 -4.11 2.27
CA SER A 483 17.63 -4.67 2.61
C SER A 483 18.02 -5.89 1.75
N VAL A 484 17.08 -6.46 0.99
CA VAL A 484 17.32 -7.63 0.14
C VAL A 484 17.60 -7.18 -1.28
N ASN A 485 18.88 -7.17 -1.67
CA ASN A 485 19.24 -6.94 -3.07
C ASN A 485 18.95 -8.20 -3.88
N CYS A 486 17.88 -8.17 -4.68
CA CYS A 486 17.43 -9.32 -5.46
C CYS A 486 17.06 -8.94 -6.90
N LYS A 487 17.24 -9.91 -7.80
CA LYS A 487 16.79 -9.79 -9.20
C LYS A 487 15.79 -10.90 -9.51
N MET A 488 14.76 -10.55 -10.25
CA MET A 488 13.79 -11.49 -10.77
C MET A 488 14.12 -11.87 -12.22
N ASN A 489 14.34 -13.16 -12.46
CA ASN A 489 14.41 -13.73 -13.79
C ASN A 489 13.07 -14.41 -14.07
N ALA A 490 12.12 -13.67 -14.66
CA ALA A 490 10.79 -14.19 -14.96
C ALA A 490 10.68 -14.63 -16.41
N GLN A 491 10.21 -15.87 -16.61
CA GLN A 491 9.69 -16.34 -17.88
C GLN A 491 8.18 -16.50 -17.72
N CYS A 492 7.41 -15.64 -18.35
CA CYS A 492 5.97 -15.61 -18.20
C CYS A 492 5.27 -15.67 -19.57
N VAL A 493 4.20 -16.45 -19.63
CA VAL A 493 3.31 -16.50 -20.80
C VAL A 493 2.73 -15.10 -21.05
N LYS A 494 2.88 -14.61 -22.28
CA LYS A 494 2.34 -13.32 -22.71
C LYS A 494 0.84 -13.42 -23.01
N ASN A 495 0.13 -12.31 -22.81
CA ASN A 495 -1.30 -12.18 -23.12
C ASN A 495 -2.22 -13.13 -22.32
N LEU A 496 -1.82 -13.60 -21.15
CA LEU A 496 -2.68 -14.35 -20.25
C LEU A 496 -3.56 -13.40 -19.45
N TRP A 497 -4.84 -13.31 -19.81
CA TRP A 497 -5.81 -12.44 -19.16
C TRP A 497 -6.68 -13.22 -18.18
N ILE A 498 -6.72 -12.79 -16.94
CA ILE A 498 -7.47 -13.37 -15.83
C ILE A 498 -8.63 -12.44 -15.47
N LYS A 499 -9.79 -13.03 -15.10
CA LYS A 499 -10.94 -12.27 -14.61
C LYS A 499 -10.60 -11.48 -13.37
N GLY A 500 -11.11 -10.25 -13.29
CA GLY A 500 -10.85 -9.33 -12.20
C GLY A 500 -11.19 -9.87 -10.81
N GLU A 501 -12.23 -10.70 -10.68
CA GLU A 501 -12.63 -11.32 -9.40
C GLU A 501 -11.52 -12.15 -8.73
N TYR A 502 -10.53 -12.64 -9.49
CA TYR A 502 -9.40 -13.42 -8.97
C TYR A 502 -8.15 -12.59 -8.71
N CYS A 503 -8.15 -11.29 -9.03
CA CYS A 503 -6.98 -10.41 -8.93
C CYS A 503 -6.35 -10.45 -7.54
N ILE A 504 -7.16 -10.31 -6.51
CA ILE A 504 -6.72 -10.32 -5.11
C ILE A 504 -6.12 -11.67 -4.72
N HIS A 505 -6.77 -12.77 -5.10
CA HIS A 505 -6.34 -14.11 -4.75
C HIS A 505 -5.02 -14.50 -5.42
N ILE A 506 -4.88 -14.14 -6.70
CA ILE A 506 -3.61 -14.32 -7.45
C ILE A 506 -2.50 -13.47 -6.81
N SER A 507 -2.79 -12.21 -6.47
CA SER A 507 -1.81 -11.33 -5.82
C SER A 507 -1.35 -11.87 -4.48
N ASP A 508 -2.27 -12.36 -3.65
CA ASP A 508 -1.95 -12.97 -2.35
C ASP A 508 -1.10 -14.23 -2.51
N LEU A 509 -1.42 -15.06 -3.51
CA LEU A 509 -0.67 -16.28 -3.82
C LEU A 509 0.77 -15.94 -4.23
N LEU A 510 0.95 -15.07 -5.21
CA LEU A 510 2.27 -14.63 -5.68
C LEU A 510 3.09 -14.00 -4.54
N ARG A 511 2.46 -13.12 -3.74
CA ARG A 511 3.14 -12.46 -2.62
C ARG A 511 3.65 -13.45 -1.59
N ILE A 512 2.88 -14.48 -1.23
CA ILE A 512 3.31 -15.51 -0.27
C ILE A 512 4.64 -16.14 -0.73
N PHE A 513 4.75 -16.52 -1.99
CA PHE A 513 5.96 -17.20 -2.50
C PHE A 513 7.13 -16.22 -2.69
N ILE A 514 6.88 -15.03 -3.22
CA ILE A 514 7.92 -14.00 -3.40
C ILE A 514 8.48 -13.57 -2.02
N THR A 515 7.61 -13.32 -1.03
CA THR A 515 8.06 -12.98 0.32
C THR A 515 8.84 -14.12 0.97
N ASN A 516 8.39 -15.37 0.80
CA ASN A 516 9.14 -16.53 1.30
C ASN A 516 10.52 -16.65 0.66
N MET A 517 10.66 -16.42 -0.65
CA MET A 517 11.97 -16.39 -1.30
C MET A 517 12.87 -15.28 -0.71
N MET A 518 12.33 -14.08 -0.50
CA MET A 518 13.09 -12.96 0.06
C MET A 518 13.55 -13.20 1.51
N GLN A 519 12.71 -13.82 2.33
CA GLN A 519 12.98 -14.04 3.76
C GLN A 519 13.84 -15.29 4.04
N HIS A 520 13.68 -16.35 3.23
CA HIS A 520 14.24 -17.66 3.54
C HIS A 520 15.29 -18.13 2.53
N SER A 521 15.65 -17.32 1.54
CA SER A 521 16.77 -17.66 0.65
C SER A 521 18.12 -17.47 1.35
N LYS A 522 19.12 -18.21 0.85
CA LYS A 522 20.49 -18.09 1.32
C LYS A 522 20.98 -16.64 1.31
N MET A 523 21.60 -16.21 2.41
CA MET A 523 22.15 -14.87 2.52
C MET A 523 23.36 -14.70 1.60
N GLN A 524 23.17 -13.99 0.49
CA GLN A 524 24.21 -13.59 -0.47
C GLN A 524 24.04 -12.10 -0.79
N PRO A 525 25.13 -11.40 -1.21
CA PRO A 525 25.06 -9.98 -1.57
C PRO A 525 24.08 -9.67 -2.71
N ASN A 526 23.94 -10.59 -3.67
CA ASN A 526 22.98 -10.53 -4.76
C ASN A 526 22.23 -11.85 -4.82
N ARG A 527 20.89 -11.80 -4.78
CA ARG A 527 20.03 -12.98 -4.83
C ARG A 527 19.31 -13.03 -6.16
N ASP A 528 19.50 -14.12 -6.90
CA ASP A 528 18.78 -14.35 -8.16
C ASP A 528 17.62 -15.29 -7.90
N PHE A 529 16.41 -14.82 -8.21
CA PHE A 529 15.19 -15.60 -8.11
C PHE A 529 14.64 -15.89 -9.50
N SER A 530 14.28 -17.16 -9.75
CA SER A 530 13.67 -17.55 -11.02
C SER A 530 12.18 -17.81 -10.81
N ILE A 531 11.34 -17.24 -11.66
CA ILE A 531 9.90 -17.46 -11.68
C ILE A 531 9.51 -17.87 -13.10
N ASN A 532 9.05 -19.11 -13.26
CA ASN A 532 8.63 -19.66 -14.54
C ASN A 532 7.11 -19.84 -14.55
N VAL A 533 6.43 -19.23 -15.50
CA VAL A 533 4.98 -19.28 -15.65
C VAL A 533 4.65 -19.83 -17.03
N ASN A 534 4.11 -21.03 -17.07
CA ASN A 534 3.80 -21.75 -18.31
C ASN A 534 2.36 -22.27 -18.30
N ILE A 535 1.79 -22.47 -19.48
CA ILE A 535 0.50 -23.16 -19.64
C ILE A 535 0.78 -24.60 -20.08
N GLU A 536 0.25 -25.54 -19.32
CA GLU A 536 0.30 -26.97 -19.63
C GLU A 536 -1.11 -27.44 -20.05
N ASN A 537 -1.18 -28.30 -21.06
CA ASN A 537 -2.43 -28.92 -21.53
C ASN A 537 -3.56 -27.92 -21.84
N GLU A 538 -3.24 -26.74 -22.37
CA GLU A 538 -4.16 -25.63 -22.78
C GLU A 538 -5.00 -25.00 -21.65
N ASP A 539 -5.19 -25.65 -20.51
CA ASP A 539 -6.09 -25.20 -19.44
C ASP A 539 -5.47 -25.20 -18.02
N THR A 540 -4.19 -25.49 -17.91
CA THR A 540 -3.50 -25.54 -16.62
C THR A 540 -2.34 -24.54 -16.59
N LEU A 541 -2.42 -23.55 -15.70
CA LEU A 541 -1.34 -22.62 -15.40
C LEU A 541 -0.41 -23.27 -14.39
N ARG A 542 0.88 -23.36 -14.73
CA ARG A 542 1.94 -23.80 -13.83
C ARG A 542 2.86 -22.64 -13.49
N ILE A 543 3.04 -22.38 -12.20
CA ILE A 543 3.92 -21.34 -11.67
C ILE A 543 5.01 -22.01 -10.83
N VAL A 544 6.26 -21.81 -11.20
CA VAL A 544 7.41 -22.42 -10.52
C VAL A 544 8.31 -21.32 -9.99
N PHE A 545 8.51 -21.28 -8.68
CA PHE A 545 9.44 -20.40 -8.00
C PHE A 545 10.69 -21.19 -7.62
N ILE A 546 11.87 -20.65 -7.92
CA ILE A 546 13.16 -21.30 -7.66
C ILE A 546 14.09 -20.31 -6.97
N ASN A 547 14.66 -20.71 -5.83
CA ASN A 547 15.66 -19.96 -5.10
C ASN A 547 16.65 -20.88 -4.37
N GLU A 548 17.84 -20.37 -4.06
CA GLU A 548 18.76 -21.05 -3.17
C GLU A 548 18.30 -20.92 -1.71
N CYS A 549 18.45 -21.98 -0.94
CA CYS A 549 18.12 -22.01 0.48
C CYS A 549 19.26 -22.66 1.29
N ASP A 550 19.30 -22.31 2.58
CA ASP A 550 20.17 -22.97 3.56
C ASP A 550 19.37 -23.97 4.38
N GLY A 551 19.98 -25.09 4.77
CA GLY A 551 19.41 -26.08 5.65
C GLY A 551 19.47 -27.50 5.10
N ASN A 552 19.08 -28.46 5.95
CA ASN A 552 19.02 -29.87 5.56
C ASN A 552 17.76 -30.13 4.72
N ALA A 553 17.94 -30.60 3.49
CA ALA A 553 16.86 -30.84 2.54
C ALA A 553 15.79 -31.82 3.09
N GLU A 554 16.20 -32.89 3.79
CA GLU A 554 15.25 -33.89 4.35
C GLU A 554 14.38 -33.27 5.46
N GLU A 555 14.98 -32.47 6.34
CA GLU A 555 14.24 -31.78 7.42
C GLU A 555 13.27 -30.75 6.85
N LEU A 556 13.71 -29.96 5.87
CA LEU A 556 12.86 -28.95 5.21
C LEU A 556 11.70 -29.61 4.47
N ASN A 557 11.93 -30.68 3.71
CA ASN A 557 10.89 -31.42 3.01
C ASN A 557 9.86 -32.03 3.98
N SER A 558 10.32 -32.61 5.09
CA SER A 558 9.44 -33.12 6.16
C SER A 558 8.59 -32.02 6.79
N LYS A 559 9.19 -30.84 7.03
CA LYS A 559 8.48 -29.67 7.56
C LYS A 559 7.42 -29.15 6.58
N PHE A 560 7.73 -29.06 5.29
CA PHE A 560 6.78 -28.61 4.27
C PHE A 560 5.62 -29.58 4.10
N ALA A 561 5.88 -30.87 4.09
CA ALA A 561 4.83 -31.90 4.03
C ALA A 561 3.85 -31.79 5.21
N LYS A 562 4.36 -31.60 6.44
CA LYS A 562 3.54 -31.36 7.64
C LYS A 562 2.74 -30.07 7.58
N LEU A 563 3.32 -28.99 7.05
CA LEU A 563 2.63 -27.71 6.91
C LEU A 563 1.50 -27.79 5.88
N LEU A 564 1.74 -28.40 4.75
CA LEU A 564 0.75 -28.54 3.68
C LEU A 564 -0.40 -29.51 4.05
N SER A 565 -0.20 -30.47 4.96
CA SER A 565 -1.26 -31.37 5.42
C SER A 565 -2.18 -30.77 6.51
N SER A 566 -1.82 -29.63 7.14
CA SER A 566 -2.52 -29.05 8.28
C SER A 566 -3.41 -27.88 7.85
N GLU A 567 -4.71 -27.91 8.16
CA GLU A 567 -5.63 -26.75 7.95
C GLU A 567 -5.75 -25.85 9.21
N GLU A 568 -5.28 -26.30 10.37
CA GLU A 568 -5.48 -25.61 11.67
C GLU A 568 -4.70 -24.30 11.84
N ARG A 569 -3.72 -24.01 10.97
CA ARG A 569 -2.78 -22.87 11.12
C ARG A 569 -3.14 -21.61 10.32
N LEU A 570 -4.31 -21.56 9.68
CA LEU A 570 -4.67 -20.45 8.79
C LEU A 570 -4.68 -19.06 9.44
N GLN A 571 -4.99 -19.01 10.73
CA GLN A 571 -5.06 -17.75 11.49
C GLN A 571 -3.85 -17.49 12.41
N LYS A 572 -2.93 -18.48 12.54
CA LYS A 572 -1.74 -18.31 13.38
C LYS A 572 -0.72 -17.39 12.71
N GLU A 573 -0.05 -16.59 13.50
CA GLU A 573 1.09 -15.79 13.08
C GLU A 573 2.34 -16.67 12.97
N GLY A 574 3.10 -16.50 11.86
CA GLY A 574 4.31 -17.26 11.57
C GLY A 574 4.07 -18.68 11.03
N GLY A 575 4.74 -19.01 9.92
CA GLY A 575 4.73 -20.35 9.30
C GLY A 575 3.41 -20.81 8.68
N SER A 576 2.43 -19.91 8.48
CA SER A 576 1.12 -20.22 7.90
C SER A 576 1.02 -19.92 6.40
N GLY A 577 2.05 -19.32 5.76
CA GLY A 577 2.01 -18.88 4.37
C GLY A 577 1.65 -20.01 3.39
N LEU A 578 2.25 -21.19 3.53
CA LEU A 578 2.00 -22.34 2.65
C LEU A 578 0.59 -22.91 2.80
N VAL A 579 0.09 -22.96 4.03
CA VAL A 579 -1.30 -23.39 4.30
C VAL A 579 -2.30 -22.44 3.64
N LYS A 580 -2.00 -21.13 3.69
CA LYS A 580 -2.79 -20.09 3.03
C LYS A 580 -2.72 -20.19 1.50
N ALA A 581 -1.54 -20.45 0.94
CA ALA A 581 -1.37 -20.65 -0.50
C ALA A 581 -2.21 -21.84 -1.00
N ARG A 582 -2.17 -22.98 -0.29
CA ARG A 582 -3.01 -24.14 -0.60
C ARG A 582 -4.51 -23.81 -0.52
N LYS A 583 -4.93 -23.06 0.51
CA LYS A 583 -6.32 -22.61 0.67
C LYS A 583 -6.74 -21.73 -0.52
N ILE A 584 -5.89 -20.78 -0.94
CA ILE A 584 -6.17 -19.91 -2.09
C ILE A 584 -6.37 -20.76 -3.35
N VAL A 585 -5.44 -21.66 -3.67
CA VAL A 585 -5.54 -22.49 -4.87
C VAL A 585 -6.81 -23.34 -4.85
N ARG A 586 -7.06 -24.06 -3.77
CA ARG A 586 -8.18 -25.03 -3.71
C ARG A 586 -9.54 -24.38 -3.65
N TYR A 587 -9.70 -23.34 -2.83
CA TYR A 587 -11.01 -22.79 -2.51
C TYR A 587 -11.27 -21.41 -3.13
N ASP A 588 -10.32 -20.48 -3.05
CA ASP A 588 -10.55 -19.14 -3.57
C ASP A 588 -10.48 -19.10 -5.11
N LEU A 589 -9.59 -19.90 -5.69
CA LEU A 589 -9.51 -20.09 -7.15
C LEU A 589 -10.38 -21.25 -7.66
N GLY A 590 -10.99 -22.02 -6.76
CA GLY A 590 -11.88 -23.12 -7.10
C GLY A 590 -11.19 -24.35 -7.73
N CYS A 591 -9.89 -24.51 -7.50
CA CYS A 591 -9.07 -25.58 -8.09
C CYS A 591 -8.87 -26.75 -7.09
N LEU A 592 -9.94 -27.48 -6.76
CA LEU A 592 -9.94 -28.51 -5.70
C LEU A 592 -8.93 -29.64 -5.95
N ASP A 593 -8.67 -29.98 -7.20
CA ASP A 593 -7.79 -31.08 -7.61
C ASP A 593 -6.33 -30.61 -7.83
N ASN A 594 -6.07 -29.31 -7.71
CA ASN A 594 -4.74 -28.76 -7.93
C ASN A 594 -3.95 -28.64 -6.62
N GLU A 595 -2.62 -28.73 -6.72
CA GLU A 595 -1.74 -28.81 -5.57
C GLU A 595 -0.68 -27.71 -5.57
N VAL A 596 -0.23 -27.41 -4.35
CA VAL A 596 0.97 -26.64 -4.07
C VAL A 596 2.02 -27.62 -3.59
N CYS A 597 3.09 -27.78 -4.36
CA CYS A 597 4.20 -28.67 -4.04
C CYS A 597 5.45 -27.83 -3.73
N ILE A 598 6.19 -28.20 -2.69
CA ILE A 598 7.47 -27.57 -2.36
C ILE A 598 8.47 -28.68 -2.12
N HIS A 599 9.59 -28.60 -2.79
CA HIS A 599 10.68 -29.57 -2.68
C HIS A 599 12.02 -28.87 -2.64
N VAL A 600 12.90 -29.36 -1.77
CA VAL A 600 14.29 -28.93 -1.66
C VAL A 600 15.16 -30.07 -2.13
N ASP A 601 16.02 -29.79 -3.12
CA ASP A 601 17.04 -30.68 -3.62
C ASP A 601 18.41 -30.00 -3.49
N GLY A 602 19.28 -30.58 -2.66
CA GLY A 602 20.52 -29.91 -2.26
C GLY A 602 20.26 -28.55 -1.63
N ASN A 603 20.71 -27.48 -2.27
CA ASN A 603 20.53 -26.09 -1.82
C ASN A 603 19.44 -25.35 -2.62
N ILE A 604 18.69 -26.04 -3.48
CA ILE A 604 17.69 -25.41 -4.33
C ILE A 604 16.29 -25.73 -3.79
N CYS A 605 15.56 -24.69 -3.45
CA CYS A 605 14.13 -24.77 -3.12
C CYS A 605 13.29 -24.48 -4.36
N LYS A 606 12.42 -25.41 -4.70
CA LYS A 606 11.47 -25.31 -5.80
C LYS A 606 10.05 -25.36 -5.25
N SER A 607 9.29 -24.31 -5.49
CA SER A 607 7.84 -24.29 -5.21
C SER A 607 7.09 -24.35 -6.52
N ASP A 608 6.21 -25.34 -6.67
CA ASP A 608 5.49 -25.68 -7.88
C ASP A 608 3.98 -25.60 -7.62
N ILE A 609 3.28 -24.78 -8.40
CA ILE A 609 1.86 -24.49 -8.22
C ILE A 609 1.16 -24.73 -9.53
N THR A 610 0.10 -25.55 -9.50
CA THR A 610 -0.77 -25.77 -10.65
C THR A 610 -2.15 -25.17 -10.38
N ILE A 611 -2.73 -24.49 -11.38
CA ILE A 611 -4.02 -23.79 -11.28
C ILE A 611 -4.81 -24.09 -12.56
N SER A 612 -6.07 -24.55 -12.44
CA SER A 612 -6.93 -24.72 -13.60
C SER A 612 -7.42 -23.37 -14.14
N LEU A 613 -7.22 -23.12 -15.42
CA LEU A 613 -7.64 -21.89 -16.10
C LEU A 613 -9.13 -21.89 -16.51
N LYS A 614 -9.85 -23.01 -16.42
CA LYS A 614 -11.23 -23.16 -16.94
C LYS A 614 -12.19 -22.04 -16.51
N ASN A 615 -12.11 -21.61 -15.24
CA ASN A 615 -12.98 -20.58 -14.69
C ASN A 615 -12.32 -19.21 -14.57
N LEU A 616 -10.99 -19.15 -14.70
CA LEU A 616 -10.17 -17.98 -14.41
C LEU A 616 -10.00 -17.05 -15.62
N LEU A 617 -10.07 -17.61 -16.85
CA LEU A 617 -9.82 -16.83 -18.08
C LEU A 617 -10.90 -15.76 -18.31
N ALA A 618 -10.47 -14.57 -18.69
CA ALA A 618 -11.34 -13.48 -19.09
C ALA A 618 -12.04 -13.80 -20.42
N ASN A 619 -13.35 -13.54 -20.49
CA ASN A 619 -14.13 -13.81 -21.70
C ASN A 619 -13.72 -12.90 -22.86
N GLY A 620 -13.43 -13.49 -24.04
CA GLY A 620 -13.22 -12.75 -25.30
C GLY A 620 -11.77 -12.38 -25.63
N LYS A 621 -10.79 -12.66 -24.75
CA LYS A 621 -9.35 -12.41 -25.02
C LYS A 621 -8.54 -13.70 -25.17
N LYS A 622 -9.03 -14.64 -25.97
CA LYS A 622 -8.29 -15.85 -26.36
C LYS A 622 -7.29 -15.52 -27.47
N ASN A 623 -6.12 -15.01 -27.13
CA ASN A 623 -4.94 -15.09 -27.99
C ASN A 623 -3.76 -15.51 -27.12
N ILE A 624 -3.76 -16.78 -26.74
CA ILE A 624 -2.58 -17.42 -26.16
C ILE A 624 -1.70 -17.80 -27.35
N THR A 625 -0.76 -16.97 -27.70
CA THR A 625 0.35 -17.33 -28.59
C THR A 625 1.43 -17.95 -27.71
N CYS A 626 1.67 -19.25 -27.90
CA CYS A 626 2.81 -20.01 -27.32
C CYS A 626 4.15 -19.40 -27.76
#